data_a23c0df0ae4e273384c2d000e8dd2863
#
_entry.id   a23c0df0ae4e273384c2d000e8dd2863
#
_cell.length_a   1.000
_cell.length_b   1.000
_cell.length_c   1.000
_cell.angle_alpha   90.00
_cell.angle_beta   90.00
_cell.angle_gamma   90.00
#
_symmetry.space_group_name_H-M   'P 1'
#
loop_
_entity.id
_entity.type
_entity.pdbx_description
1 polymer ?
#
loop_
_entity_poly.entity_id
_entity_poly.type
_entity_poly.pdbx_seq_one_letter_code
_entity_poly.pdbx_strand_id
1 'polypeptide(L)'
;MEKSDSIIIIPTYNEKENIENIIRAVFGLEKFFHILIIEDNSPDGTATIVRKLQTEFPDRLFMIERKGKLGLGTAYIAGFKWAIEHQYDFVFEMDADFSHNPNDLPRLYNKCAVEGYDVAIGSRYVSGVNVVNWPRGRVLMSYFASKYVRIITGLPIHDTTAGFKCYRREVLETIGLDGIRFKGYAFQIEMKFTAYKCGFKIAEVPVIFVNRELGTSKMNGSIFGEAVLGVIQLKLGSWFRKYPQKKTV
;
A
#
# COMPACT_ATOMS: atom_id res chain seq x y z
N MET A 1 -19.59 12.28 -16.77
CA MET A 1 -18.49 12.15 -15.79
C MET A 1 -17.54 11.07 -16.27
N GLU A 2 -16.28 11.38 -16.37
CA GLU A 2 -15.24 10.40 -16.69
C GLU A 2 -15.08 9.47 -15.49
N LYS A 3 -15.35 8.17 -15.68
CA LYS A 3 -15.33 7.18 -14.59
C LYS A 3 -13.97 6.48 -14.57
N SER A 4 -13.24 6.57 -13.46
CA SER A 4 -12.01 5.79 -13.29
C SER A 4 -12.32 4.35 -12.88
N ASP A 5 -11.57 3.40 -13.44
CA ASP A 5 -11.52 2.01 -12.99
C ASP A 5 -10.58 1.82 -11.77
N SER A 6 -9.84 2.89 -11.41
CA SER A 6 -8.71 2.83 -10.50
C SER A 6 -8.80 3.88 -9.40
N ILE A 7 -8.51 3.47 -8.16
CA ILE A 7 -8.45 4.38 -7.01
C ILE A 7 -7.16 4.18 -6.23
N ILE A 8 -6.57 5.30 -5.78
CA ILE A 8 -5.35 5.32 -4.96
C ILE A 8 -5.73 5.67 -3.54
N ILE A 9 -5.47 4.77 -2.61
CA ILE A 9 -5.69 4.98 -1.19
C ILE A 9 -4.41 5.56 -0.59
N ILE A 10 -4.54 6.73 0.04
CA ILE A 10 -3.46 7.47 0.68
C ILE A 10 -3.82 7.74 2.15
N PRO A 11 -3.29 6.96 3.09
CA PRO A 11 -3.43 7.26 4.51
C PRO A 11 -2.64 8.51 4.91
N THR A 12 -3.24 9.39 5.71
CA THR A 12 -2.61 10.63 6.15
C THR A 12 -2.70 10.80 7.67
N TYR A 13 -1.59 11.26 8.25
CA TYR A 13 -1.51 11.79 9.60
C TYR A 13 -0.36 12.78 9.69
N ASN A 14 -0.64 14.09 9.85
CA ASN A 14 0.35 15.17 9.80
C ASN A 14 1.16 15.17 8.49
N GLU A 15 0.48 15.37 7.37
CA GLU A 15 1.07 15.41 6.02
C GLU A 15 0.76 16.73 5.28
N LYS A 16 0.49 17.83 6.01
CA LYS A 16 0.12 19.12 5.42
C LYS A 16 1.14 19.65 4.41
N GLU A 17 2.42 19.28 4.58
CA GLU A 17 3.51 19.73 3.71
C GLU A 17 3.54 19.00 2.36
N ASN A 18 2.99 17.78 2.32
CA ASN A 18 3.05 16.88 1.17
C ASN A 18 1.72 16.73 0.45
N ILE A 19 0.59 16.80 1.18
CA ILE A 19 -0.70 16.29 0.71
C ILE A 19 -1.21 16.98 -0.56
N GLU A 20 -1.08 18.28 -0.69
CA GLU A 20 -1.51 19.00 -1.91
C GLU A 20 -0.66 18.59 -3.10
N ASN A 21 0.66 18.55 -2.93
CA ASN A 21 1.59 18.23 -4.02
C ASN A 21 1.41 16.81 -4.53
N ILE A 22 1.20 15.83 -3.65
CA ILE A 22 1.00 14.43 -4.05
C ILE A 22 -0.33 14.24 -4.80
N ILE A 23 -1.41 14.90 -4.36
CA ILE A 23 -2.70 14.87 -5.04
C ILE A 23 -2.57 15.46 -6.45
N ARG A 24 -1.95 16.63 -6.58
CA ARG A 24 -1.74 17.28 -7.89
C ARG A 24 -0.83 16.46 -8.80
N ALA A 25 0.23 15.84 -8.26
CA ALA A 25 1.12 14.99 -9.03
C ALA A 25 0.38 13.75 -9.59
N VAL A 26 -0.47 13.11 -8.82
CA VAL A 26 -1.29 11.99 -9.30
C VAL A 26 -2.30 12.44 -10.34
N PHE A 27 -2.97 13.58 -10.13
CA PHE A 27 -3.96 14.09 -11.07
C PHE A 27 -3.36 14.64 -12.37
N GLY A 28 -2.07 14.94 -12.39
CA GLY A 28 -1.32 15.33 -13.58
C GLY A 28 -0.88 14.16 -14.47
N LEU A 29 -1.10 12.89 -14.06
CA LEU A 29 -0.77 11.73 -14.88
C LEU A 29 -1.74 11.59 -16.06
N GLU A 30 -1.26 10.99 -17.16
CA GLU A 30 -2.11 10.73 -18.34
C GLU A 30 -3.27 9.78 -18.02
N LYS A 31 -2.99 8.72 -17.22
CA LYS A 31 -4.06 7.84 -16.75
C LYS A 31 -4.91 8.55 -15.70
N PHE A 32 -6.22 8.54 -15.93
CA PHE A 32 -7.20 9.12 -15.03
C PHE A 32 -7.36 8.24 -13.78
N PHE A 33 -6.87 8.72 -12.65
CA PHE A 33 -7.02 8.08 -11.34
C PHE A 33 -7.98 8.85 -10.45
N HIS A 34 -8.69 8.13 -9.58
CA HIS A 34 -9.32 8.70 -8.39
C HIS A 34 -8.41 8.56 -7.18
N ILE A 35 -8.58 9.40 -6.18
CA ILE A 35 -7.85 9.33 -4.90
C ILE A 35 -8.85 9.25 -3.75
N LEU A 36 -8.57 8.37 -2.79
CA LEU A 36 -9.23 8.33 -1.49
C LEU A 36 -8.21 8.59 -0.39
N ILE A 37 -8.37 9.71 0.30
CA ILE A 37 -7.59 10.04 1.49
C ILE A 37 -8.24 9.38 2.70
N ILE A 38 -7.44 8.65 3.48
CA ILE A 38 -7.86 8.15 4.81
C ILE A 38 -7.18 9.02 5.85
N GLU A 39 -7.92 9.96 6.39
CA GLU A 39 -7.41 11.00 7.27
C GLU A 39 -7.60 10.61 8.74
N ASP A 40 -6.49 10.57 9.50
CA ASP A 40 -6.43 10.07 10.88
C ASP A 40 -6.50 11.18 11.94
N ASN A 41 -7.37 12.18 11.73
CA ASN A 41 -7.57 13.32 12.62
C ASN A 41 -6.28 14.11 12.88
N SER A 42 -5.64 14.54 11.79
CA SER A 42 -4.40 15.30 11.81
C SER A 42 -4.58 16.68 12.46
N PRO A 43 -3.82 17.02 13.52
CA PRO A 43 -3.92 18.35 14.16
C PRO A 43 -3.26 19.48 13.35
N ASP A 44 -2.47 19.17 12.31
CA ASP A 44 -1.69 20.12 11.52
C ASP A 44 -2.48 20.84 10.40
N GLY A 45 -3.74 20.47 10.20
CA GLY A 45 -4.60 21.07 9.17
C GLY A 45 -4.61 20.30 7.84
N THR A 46 -4.03 19.09 7.76
CA THR A 46 -4.06 18.21 6.58
C THR A 46 -5.49 18.08 6.01
N ALA A 47 -6.48 17.75 6.86
CA ALA A 47 -7.87 17.60 6.44
C ALA A 47 -8.46 18.86 5.78
N THR A 48 -8.08 20.04 6.27
CA THR A 48 -8.56 21.33 5.71
C THR A 48 -8.05 21.52 4.28
N ILE A 49 -6.79 21.15 4.00
CA ILE A 49 -6.21 21.22 2.66
C ILE A 49 -6.95 20.25 1.73
N VAL A 50 -7.20 19.02 2.19
CA VAL A 50 -7.92 18.02 1.38
C VAL A 50 -9.34 18.49 1.04
N ARG A 51 -10.10 19.03 2.02
CA ARG A 51 -11.46 19.57 1.78
C ARG A 51 -11.45 20.71 0.73
N LYS A 52 -10.45 21.58 0.77
CA LYS A 52 -10.29 22.63 -0.25
C LYS A 52 -10.05 22.00 -1.64
N LEU A 53 -9.17 21.01 -1.72
CA LEU A 53 -8.89 20.32 -2.99
C LEU A 53 -10.10 19.52 -3.51
N GLN A 54 -10.97 19.01 -2.65
CA GLN A 54 -12.22 18.35 -3.07
C GLN A 54 -13.16 19.32 -3.83
N THR A 55 -13.12 20.61 -3.52
CA THR A 55 -13.90 21.60 -4.30
C THR A 55 -13.28 21.89 -5.66
N GLU A 56 -11.98 21.69 -5.82
CA GLU A 56 -11.26 21.82 -7.09
C GLU A 56 -11.39 20.55 -7.95
N PHE A 57 -11.42 19.39 -7.31
CA PHE A 57 -11.49 18.07 -7.97
C PHE A 57 -12.74 17.29 -7.52
N PRO A 58 -13.95 17.79 -7.82
CA PRO A 58 -15.17 17.09 -7.44
C PRO A 58 -15.26 15.73 -8.15
N ASP A 59 -15.85 14.75 -7.49
CA ASP A 59 -16.03 13.38 -8.00
C ASP A 59 -14.74 12.63 -8.36
N ARG A 60 -13.57 13.16 -7.98
CA ARG A 60 -12.27 12.56 -8.25
C ARG A 60 -11.41 12.43 -6.99
N LEU A 61 -11.58 13.32 -6.01
CA LEU A 61 -10.93 13.30 -4.71
C LEU A 61 -11.94 13.01 -3.61
N PHE A 62 -11.73 11.90 -2.92
CA PHE A 62 -12.58 11.46 -1.81
C PHE A 62 -11.80 11.48 -0.50
N MET A 63 -12.50 11.59 0.64
CA MET A 63 -11.87 11.54 1.96
C MET A 63 -12.77 10.82 2.95
N ILE A 64 -12.16 9.95 3.75
CA ILE A 64 -12.74 9.37 4.97
C ILE A 64 -11.97 9.91 6.16
N GLU A 65 -12.65 10.63 7.04
CA GLU A 65 -12.08 11.13 8.29
C GLU A 65 -12.31 10.11 9.41
N ARG A 66 -11.24 9.70 10.07
CA ARG A 66 -11.30 8.77 11.20
C ARG A 66 -11.08 9.52 12.53
N LYS A 67 -11.46 8.90 13.64
CA LYS A 67 -11.38 9.53 14.97
C LYS A 67 -9.94 9.75 15.48
N GLY A 68 -8.94 9.16 14.81
CA GLY A 68 -7.52 9.30 15.19
C GLY A 68 -6.65 8.22 14.56
N LYS A 69 -5.36 8.23 14.91
CA LYS A 69 -4.35 7.30 14.39
C LYS A 69 -4.54 5.89 14.96
N LEU A 70 -5.22 5.03 14.21
CA LEU A 70 -5.56 3.65 14.59
C LEU A 70 -4.61 2.59 14.01
N GLY A 71 -3.57 3.02 13.30
CA GLY A 71 -2.59 2.17 12.62
C GLY A 71 -2.80 2.07 11.11
N LEU A 72 -1.68 1.98 10.39
CA LEU A 72 -1.62 2.03 8.92
C LEU A 72 -2.51 0.96 8.25
N GLY A 73 -2.43 -0.28 8.73
CA GLY A 73 -3.23 -1.39 8.19
C GLY A 73 -4.73 -1.14 8.30
N THR A 74 -5.19 -0.55 9.41
CA THR A 74 -6.61 -0.24 9.58
C THR A 74 -7.08 0.88 8.64
N ALA A 75 -6.18 1.80 8.26
CA ALA A 75 -6.48 2.84 7.28
C ALA A 75 -6.66 2.23 5.88
N TYR A 76 -5.73 1.38 5.47
CA TYR A 76 -5.86 0.68 4.19
C TYR A 76 -7.09 -0.23 4.14
N ILE A 77 -7.39 -0.98 5.21
CA ILE A 77 -8.60 -1.83 5.25
C ILE A 77 -9.89 -0.99 5.08
N ALA A 78 -9.96 0.19 5.72
CA ALA A 78 -11.11 1.08 5.54
C ALA A 78 -11.22 1.55 4.07
N GLY A 79 -10.11 1.96 3.47
CA GLY A 79 -10.05 2.35 2.06
C GLY A 79 -10.37 1.21 1.10
N PHE A 80 -9.91 0.00 1.36
CA PHE A 80 -10.21 -1.19 0.54
C PHE A 80 -11.70 -1.53 0.56
N LYS A 81 -12.32 -1.51 1.73
CA LYS A 81 -13.77 -1.75 1.85
C LYS A 81 -14.57 -0.71 1.07
N TRP A 82 -14.19 0.56 1.19
CA TRP A 82 -14.81 1.64 0.44
C TRP A 82 -14.61 1.46 -1.08
N ALA A 83 -13.41 1.09 -1.52
CA ALA A 83 -13.11 0.86 -2.93
C ALA A 83 -13.90 -0.32 -3.52
N ILE A 84 -14.09 -1.41 -2.75
CA ILE A 84 -14.92 -2.55 -3.15
C ILE A 84 -16.38 -2.12 -3.28
N GLU A 85 -16.93 -1.40 -2.30
CA GLU A 85 -18.30 -0.89 -2.30
C GLU A 85 -18.59 0.01 -3.51
N HIS A 86 -17.60 0.84 -3.91
CA HIS A 86 -17.69 1.73 -5.08
C HIS A 86 -17.23 1.07 -6.39
N GLN A 87 -16.99 -0.25 -6.37
CA GLN A 87 -16.73 -1.08 -7.54
C GLN A 87 -15.50 -0.68 -8.38
N TYR A 88 -14.43 -0.20 -7.75
CA TYR A 88 -13.16 0.01 -8.43
C TYR A 88 -12.50 -1.31 -8.79
N ASP A 89 -12.02 -1.46 -10.02
CA ASP A 89 -11.38 -2.68 -10.50
C ASP A 89 -9.93 -2.81 -10.04
N PHE A 90 -9.24 -1.65 -9.88
CA PHE A 90 -7.85 -1.58 -9.45
C PHE A 90 -7.70 -0.64 -8.25
N VAL A 91 -7.12 -1.15 -7.18
CA VAL A 91 -6.99 -0.44 -5.91
C VAL A 91 -5.52 -0.35 -5.53
N PHE A 92 -5.04 0.86 -5.29
CA PHE A 92 -3.63 1.11 -5.00
C PHE A 92 -3.41 1.49 -3.53
N GLU A 93 -2.24 1.11 -3.03
CA GLU A 93 -1.67 1.66 -1.80
C GLU A 93 -0.52 2.60 -2.16
N MET A 94 -0.52 3.81 -1.61
CA MET A 94 0.55 4.79 -1.79
C MET A 94 0.69 5.68 -0.55
N ASP A 95 1.94 6.01 -0.17
CA ASP A 95 2.22 6.96 0.90
C ASP A 95 2.17 8.41 0.39
N ALA A 96 1.89 9.37 1.29
CA ALA A 96 1.73 10.79 0.94
C ALA A 96 3.05 11.55 0.77
N ASP A 97 4.19 10.97 1.18
CA ASP A 97 5.47 11.67 1.41
C ASP A 97 6.47 11.63 0.25
N PHE A 98 6.00 11.31 -0.95
CA PHE A 98 6.80 11.13 -2.17
C PHE A 98 7.88 10.05 -2.11
N SER A 99 7.92 9.21 -1.07
CA SER A 99 8.77 8.03 -1.07
C SER A 99 8.36 7.01 -2.16
N HIS A 100 7.10 7.04 -2.54
CA HIS A 100 6.53 6.37 -3.71
C HIS A 100 6.35 7.39 -4.85
N ASN A 101 7.06 7.20 -5.96
CA ASN A 101 6.94 8.10 -7.11
C ASN A 101 5.60 7.88 -7.82
N PRO A 102 4.72 8.90 -7.94
CA PRO A 102 3.45 8.78 -8.66
C PRO A 102 3.59 8.31 -10.11
N ASN A 103 4.70 8.62 -10.79
CA ASN A 103 4.96 8.18 -12.16
C ASN A 103 5.09 6.65 -12.30
N ASP A 104 5.24 5.91 -11.22
CA ASP A 104 5.24 4.45 -11.24
C ASP A 104 3.82 3.83 -11.17
N LEU A 105 2.77 4.62 -10.84
CA LEU A 105 1.38 4.14 -10.80
C LEU A 105 0.91 3.51 -12.12
N PRO A 106 1.14 4.13 -13.30
CA PRO A 106 0.77 3.51 -14.58
C PRO A 106 1.49 2.18 -14.84
N ARG A 107 2.73 2.02 -14.36
CA ARG A 107 3.50 0.77 -14.51
C ARG A 107 2.90 -0.36 -13.65
N LEU A 108 2.50 -0.06 -12.42
CA LEU A 108 1.79 -1.01 -11.55
C LEU A 108 0.42 -1.36 -12.13
N TYR A 109 -0.30 -0.36 -12.65
CA TYR A 109 -1.57 -0.58 -13.34
C TYR A 109 -1.42 -1.57 -14.50
N ASN A 110 -0.47 -1.34 -15.39
CA ASN A 110 -0.25 -2.15 -16.57
C ASN A 110 0.07 -3.62 -16.21
N LYS A 111 0.81 -3.86 -15.13
CA LYS A 111 1.06 -5.23 -14.62
C LYS A 111 -0.24 -5.95 -14.29
N CYS A 112 -1.20 -5.27 -13.67
CA CYS A 112 -2.48 -5.88 -13.33
C CYS A 112 -3.45 -5.86 -14.52
N ALA A 113 -3.65 -4.72 -15.18
CA ALA A 113 -4.69 -4.54 -16.18
C ALA A 113 -4.36 -5.23 -17.52
N VAL A 114 -3.10 -5.14 -17.96
CA VAL A 114 -2.65 -5.58 -19.28
C VAL A 114 -1.95 -6.94 -19.22
N GLU A 115 -1.01 -7.12 -18.27
CA GLU A 115 -0.22 -8.36 -18.19
C GLU A 115 -0.90 -9.46 -17.36
N GLY A 116 -2.07 -9.19 -16.75
CA GLY A 116 -2.90 -10.20 -16.12
C GLY A 116 -2.42 -10.70 -14.75
N TYR A 117 -1.56 -9.94 -14.07
CA TYR A 117 -1.24 -10.19 -12.66
C TYR A 117 -2.37 -9.71 -11.75
N ASP A 118 -2.48 -10.32 -10.59
CA ASP A 118 -3.53 -10.00 -9.62
C ASP A 118 -3.08 -8.91 -8.63
N VAL A 119 -1.77 -8.91 -8.33
CA VAL A 119 -1.11 -7.92 -7.49
C VAL A 119 0.18 -7.48 -8.15
N ALA A 120 0.42 -6.17 -8.23
CA ALA A 120 1.69 -5.58 -8.62
C ALA A 120 2.31 -4.83 -7.45
N ILE A 121 3.59 -5.06 -7.18
CA ILE A 121 4.34 -4.47 -6.06
C ILE A 121 5.46 -3.60 -6.61
N GLY A 122 5.54 -2.34 -6.17
CA GLY A 122 6.71 -1.50 -6.38
C GLY A 122 7.85 -2.00 -5.50
N SER A 123 8.83 -2.66 -6.12
CA SER A 123 9.91 -3.36 -5.44
C SER A 123 11.23 -2.59 -5.49
N ARG A 124 11.85 -2.42 -4.32
CA ARG A 124 13.18 -1.83 -4.17
C ARG A 124 14.30 -2.82 -4.48
N TYR A 125 13.98 -4.13 -4.54
CA TYR A 125 14.98 -5.19 -4.51
C TYR A 125 14.94 -6.17 -5.68
N VAL A 126 13.96 -6.10 -6.57
CA VAL A 126 13.83 -7.05 -7.69
C VAL A 126 14.92 -6.89 -8.76
N SER A 127 15.45 -5.69 -8.94
CA SER A 127 16.54 -5.38 -9.91
C SER A 127 17.79 -4.80 -9.24
N GLY A 128 18.11 -5.23 -8.02
CA GLY A 128 19.17 -4.67 -7.20
C GLY A 128 18.63 -3.88 -6.01
N VAL A 129 19.41 -2.92 -5.50
CA VAL A 129 19.00 -2.08 -4.37
C VAL A 129 18.72 -0.66 -4.88
N ASN A 130 17.44 -0.35 -5.02
CA ASN A 130 16.96 0.90 -5.61
C ASN A 130 16.40 1.85 -4.55
N VAL A 131 17.29 2.38 -3.70
CA VAL A 131 16.95 3.36 -2.66
C VAL A 131 17.88 4.55 -2.73
N VAL A 132 17.32 5.76 -2.51
CA VAL A 132 18.07 7.02 -2.55
C VAL A 132 17.98 7.70 -1.19
N ASN A 133 19.10 8.25 -0.73
CA ASN A 133 19.23 9.00 0.52
C ASN A 133 18.90 8.19 1.79
N TRP A 134 19.09 6.87 1.77
CA TRP A 134 18.97 6.05 2.98
C TRP A 134 20.33 5.85 3.67
N PRO A 135 20.38 5.92 5.01
CA PRO A 135 21.54 5.46 5.75
C PRO A 135 21.84 3.97 5.45
N ARG A 136 23.11 3.61 5.28
CA ARG A 136 23.53 2.23 4.95
C ARG A 136 22.93 1.18 5.88
N GLY A 137 22.87 1.45 7.19
CA GLY A 137 22.26 0.55 8.16
C GLY A 137 20.76 0.28 7.90
N ARG A 138 20.01 1.30 7.46
CA ARG A 138 18.59 1.16 7.09
C ARG A 138 18.43 0.30 5.83
N VAL A 139 19.30 0.47 4.84
CA VAL A 139 19.31 -0.35 3.61
C VAL A 139 19.52 -1.82 3.96
N LEU A 140 20.56 -2.14 4.73
CA LEU A 140 20.88 -3.51 5.14
C LEU A 140 19.75 -4.12 5.96
N MET A 141 19.23 -3.40 6.95
CA MET A 141 18.12 -3.87 7.79
C MET A 141 16.88 -4.18 6.95
N SER A 142 16.49 -3.31 6.04
CA SER A 142 15.30 -3.52 5.18
C SER A 142 15.49 -4.68 4.21
N TYR A 143 16.68 -4.81 3.62
CA TYR A 143 17.02 -5.92 2.72
C TYR A 143 16.99 -7.27 3.46
N PHE A 144 17.64 -7.36 4.62
CA PHE A 144 17.65 -8.59 5.41
C PHE A 144 16.28 -8.90 6.01
N ALA A 145 15.49 -7.89 6.38
CA ALA A 145 14.10 -8.11 6.79
C ALA A 145 13.28 -8.77 5.67
N SER A 146 13.39 -8.29 4.44
CA SER A 146 12.71 -8.92 3.29
C SER A 146 13.20 -10.35 3.05
N LYS A 147 14.51 -10.59 3.16
CA LYS A 147 15.08 -11.93 3.02
C LYS A 147 14.60 -12.89 4.11
N TYR A 148 14.55 -12.43 5.36
CA TYR A 148 14.00 -13.17 6.50
C TYR A 148 12.54 -13.59 6.25
N VAL A 149 11.69 -12.63 5.85
CA VAL A 149 10.28 -12.92 5.55
C VAL A 149 10.15 -13.96 4.44
N ARG A 150 10.94 -13.85 3.37
CA ARG A 150 10.94 -14.84 2.27
C ARG A 150 11.25 -16.25 2.77
N ILE A 151 12.30 -16.38 3.58
CA ILE A 151 12.73 -17.69 4.11
C ILE A 151 11.63 -18.31 4.99
N ILE A 152 11.05 -17.54 5.89
CA ILE A 152 10.02 -18.05 6.83
C ILE A 152 8.71 -18.34 6.10
N THR A 153 8.25 -17.44 5.25
CA THR A 153 6.92 -17.56 4.62
C THR A 153 6.91 -18.37 3.34
N GLY A 154 8.04 -18.44 2.62
CA GLY A 154 8.13 -19.02 1.28
C GLY A 154 7.57 -18.11 0.18
N LEU A 155 7.38 -16.81 0.44
CA LEU A 155 6.92 -15.85 -0.57
C LEU A 155 7.94 -15.72 -1.72
N PRO A 156 7.55 -15.85 -3.00
CA PRO A 156 8.45 -15.77 -4.14
C PRO A 156 8.69 -14.32 -4.62
N ILE A 157 8.77 -13.37 -3.67
CA ILE A 157 8.94 -11.94 -3.96
C ILE A 157 10.15 -11.38 -3.21
N HIS A 158 10.87 -10.42 -3.81
CA HIS A 158 12.09 -9.85 -3.24
C HIS A 158 11.80 -8.78 -2.18
N ASP A 159 10.80 -7.92 -2.40
CA ASP A 159 10.43 -6.87 -1.47
C ASP A 159 9.14 -7.20 -0.71
N THR A 160 9.29 -8.02 0.31
CA THR A 160 8.15 -8.45 1.14
C THR A 160 7.57 -7.35 2.01
N THR A 161 8.29 -6.26 2.20
CA THR A 161 7.92 -5.14 3.09
C THR A 161 7.40 -3.91 2.33
N ALA A 162 7.41 -3.92 0.99
CA ALA A 162 6.94 -2.81 0.17
C ALA A 162 5.48 -2.45 0.47
N GLY A 163 5.21 -1.13 0.57
CA GLY A 163 3.89 -0.54 0.77
C GLY A 163 3.21 -0.10 -0.54
N PHE A 164 3.98 0.15 -1.60
CA PHE A 164 3.47 0.61 -2.88
C PHE A 164 2.95 -0.56 -3.72
N LYS A 165 1.65 -0.61 -3.97
CA LYS A 165 1.03 -1.78 -4.62
C LYS A 165 -0.22 -1.41 -5.40
N CYS A 166 -0.55 -2.25 -6.38
CA CYS A 166 -1.84 -2.30 -7.06
C CYS A 166 -2.45 -3.69 -6.85
N TYR A 167 -3.73 -3.73 -6.53
CA TYR A 167 -4.53 -4.96 -6.43
C TYR A 167 -5.67 -4.93 -7.43
N ARG A 168 -5.98 -6.07 -8.03
CA ARG A 168 -7.31 -6.30 -8.60
C ARG A 168 -8.34 -6.40 -7.48
N ARG A 169 -9.55 -5.88 -7.69
CA ARG A 169 -10.66 -5.95 -6.72
C ARG A 169 -10.89 -7.36 -6.19
N GLU A 170 -10.89 -8.38 -7.06
CA GLU A 170 -11.08 -9.78 -6.71
C GLU A 170 -10.14 -10.25 -5.60
N VAL A 171 -8.88 -9.76 -5.58
CA VAL A 171 -7.92 -10.09 -4.52
C VAL A 171 -8.44 -9.62 -3.17
N LEU A 172 -8.86 -8.35 -3.08
CA LEU A 172 -9.33 -7.74 -1.83
C LEU A 172 -10.63 -8.37 -1.33
N GLU A 173 -11.53 -8.76 -2.25
CA GLU A 173 -12.77 -9.47 -1.93
C GLU A 173 -12.46 -10.89 -1.39
N THR A 174 -11.48 -11.57 -1.97
CA THR A 174 -11.18 -12.98 -1.65
C THR A 174 -10.37 -13.14 -0.36
N ILE A 175 -9.38 -12.26 -0.08
CA ILE A 175 -8.48 -12.44 1.07
C ILE A 175 -9.17 -12.29 2.43
N GLY A 176 -10.39 -11.77 2.49
CA GLY A 176 -11.14 -11.59 3.72
C GLY A 176 -10.52 -10.53 4.63
N LEU A 177 -10.72 -9.25 4.29
CA LEU A 177 -10.10 -8.09 4.95
C LEU A 177 -10.30 -8.05 6.47
N ASP A 178 -11.43 -8.55 6.97
CA ASP A 178 -11.71 -8.63 8.41
C ASP A 178 -10.85 -9.68 9.15
N GLY A 179 -10.26 -10.60 8.41
CA GLY A 179 -9.35 -11.61 8.94
C GLY A 179 -7.87 -11.17 9.01
N ILE A 180 -7.55 -9.96 8.53
CA ILE A 180 -6.20 -9.39 8.60
C ILE A 180 -5.95 -8.89 10.03
N ARG A 181 -4.87 -9.36 10.65
CA ARG A 181 -4.61 -9.18 12.09
C ARG A 181 -3.65 -8.03 12.39
N PHE A 182 -2.63 -7.86 11.54
CA PHE A 182 -1.59 -6.87 11.78
C PHE A 182 -2.03 -5.46 11.35
N LYS A 183 -1.70 -4.47 12.19
CA LYS A 183 -2.07 -3.06 11.97
C LYS A 183 -0.87 -2.19 11.61
N GLY A 184 0.34 -2.65 11.95
CA GLY A 184 1.61 -1.96 11.71
C GLY A 184 2.31 -2.44 10.45
N TYR A 185 3.63 -2.55 10.53
CA TYR A 185 4.48 -2.93 9.39
C TYR A 185 4.23 -4.36 8.85
N ALA A 186 3.89 -5.29 9.76
CA ALA A 186 3.56 -6.66 9.41
C ALA A 186 2.26 -6.78 8.58
N PHE A 187 1.40 -5.75 8.56
CA PHE A 187 0.24 -5.67 7.68
C PHE A 187 0.63 -5.86 6.21
N GLN A 188 1.69 -5.18 5.78
CA GLN A 188 2.16 -5.25 4.40
C GLN A 188 2.62 -6.67 4.00
N ILE A 189 3.17 -7.40 4.97
CA ILE A 189 3.59 -8.80 4.78
C ILE A 189 2.37 -9.71 4.75
N GLU A 190 1.43 -9.54 5.69
CA GLU A 190 0.23 -10.37 5.81
C GLU A 190 -0.65 -10.26 4.54
N MET A 191 -0.84 -9.07 3.99
CA MET A 191 -1.61 -8.85 2.76
C MET A 191 -1.03 -9.67 1.59
N LYS A 192 0.28 -9.56 1.35
CA LYS A 192 0.97 -10.30 0.28
C LYS A 192 0.94 -11.81 0.50
N PHE A 193 1.19 -12.23 1.75
CA PHE A 193 1.18 -13.64 2.11
C PHE A 193 -0.22 -14.25 1.94
N THR A 194 -1.27 -13.55 2.39
CA THR A 194 -2.65 -14.02 2.23
C THR A 194 -3.04 -14.11 0.76
N ALA A 195 -2.74 -13.09 -0.05
CA ALA A 195 -2.97 -13.13 -1.49
C ALA A 195 -2.26 -14.31 -2.16
N TYR A 196 -0.98 -14.54 -1.82
CA TYR A 196 -0.21 -15.68 -2.33
C TYR A 196 -0.84 -17.04 -1.93
N LYS A 197 -1.27 -17.18 -0.67
CA LYS A 197 -1.94 -18.41 -0.17
C LYS A 197 -3.30 -18.65 -0.80
N CYS A 198 -3.98 -17.59 -1.25
CA CYS A 198 -5.22 -17.68 -2.03
C CYS A 198 -4.99 -18.02 -3.52
N GLY A 199 -3.72 -18.20 -3.97
CA GLY A 199 -3.39 -18.58 -5.35
C GLY A 199 -3.29 -17.41 -6.33
N PHE A 200 -3.24 -16.17 -5.86
CA PHE A 200 -3.10 -14.99 -6.72
C PHE A 200 -1.67 -14.81 -7.24
N LYS A 201 -1.56 -14.36 -8.50
CA LYS A 201 -0.28 -14.06 -9.17
C LYS A 201 0.22 -12.69 -8.76
N ILE A 202 1.43 -12.63 -8.19
CA ILE A 202 2.06 -11.40 -7.72
C ILE A 202 3.25 -11.08 -8.63
N ALA A 203 3.33 -9.83 -9.12
CA ALA A 203 4.48 -9.31 -9.86
C ALA A 203 5.21 -8.24 -9.05
N GLU A 204 6.51 -8.12 -9.29
CA GLU A 204 7.33 -7.01 -8.80
C GLU A 204 7.70 -6.08 -9.96
N VAL A 205 7.51 -4.78 -9.76
CA VAL A 205 7.92 -3.71 -10.68
C VAL A 205 9.07 -2.97 -10.00
N PRO A 206 10.26 -2.88 -10.61
CA PRO A 206 11.35 -2.13 -10.00
C PRO A 206 11.01 -0.65 -9.89
N VAL A 207 11.10 -0.11 -8.68
CA VAL A 207 10.87 1.31 -8.38
C VAL A 207 12.04 1.87 -7.60
N ILE A 208 12.30 3.17 -7.75
CA ILE A 208 13.28 3.89 -6.94
C ILE A 208 12.55 4.48 -5.74
N PHE A 209 12.97 4.08 -4.55
CA PHE A 209 12.43 4.61 -3.31
C PHE A 209 13.33 5.75 -2.80
N VAL A 210 12.77 6.94 -2.72
CA VAL A 210 13.46 8.13 -2.21
C VAL A 210 13.12 8.32 -0.74
N ASN A 211 14.10 8.68 0.10
CA ASN A 211 13.79 9.04 1.48
C ASN A 211 12.95 10.33 1.47
N ARG A 212 11.93 10.40 2.34
CA ARG A 212 11.11 11.61 2.46
C ARG A 212 12.00 12.84 2.69
N GLU A 213 11.66 13.95 2.05
CA GLU A 213 12.36 15.23 2.20
C GLU A 213 11.71 16.11 3.26
N LEU A 214 10.37 16.05 3.38
CA LEU A 214 9.57 16.84 4.30
C LEU A 214 8.86 15.94 5.32
N GLY A 215 8.63 16.49 6.51
CA GLY A 215 7.97 15.78 7.60
C GLY A 215 8.89 14.86 8.41
N THR A 216 8.33 14.23 9.46
CA THR A 216 9.07 13.37 10.40
C THR A 216 8.73 11.90 10.20
N SER A 217 9.74 11.01 10.28
CA SER A 217 9.51 9.57 10.23
C SER A 217 8.75 9.09 11.46
N LYS A 218 7.65 8.37 11.24
CA LYS A 218 6.78 7.83 12.29
C LYS A 218 7.17 6.40 12.71
N MET A 219 8.31 5.88 12.21
CA MET A 219 8.82 4.55 12.58
C MET A 219 9.60 4.61 13.89
N ASN A 220 9.31 3.68 14.79
CA ASN A 220 10.07 3.47 16.03
C ASN A 220 10.57 2.01 16.11
N GLY A 221 11.58 1.75 16.96
CA GLY A 221 12.25 0.45 17.04
C GLY A 221 11.37 -0.71 17.53
N SER A 222 10.28 -0.44 18.27
CA SER A 222 9.36 -1.49 18.75
C SER A 222 8.60 -2.19 17.61
N ILE A 223 8.39 -1.51 16.51
CA ILE A 223 7.71 -2.03 15.30
C ILE A 223 8.50 -3.18 14.66
N PHE A 224 9.84 -3.15 14.78
CA PHE A 224 10.68 -4.19 14.20
C PHE A 224 10.56 -5.53 14.94
N GLY A 225 10.57 -5.50 16.28
CA GLY A 225 10.39 -6.71 17.10
C GLY A 225 9.04 -7.37 16.89
N GLU A 226 7.97 -6.58 16.81
CA GLU A 226 6.62 -7.04 16.49
C GLU A 226 6.57 -7.73 15.12
N ALA A 227 7.25 -7.15 14.12
CA ALA A 227 7.28 -7.72 12.77
C ALA A 227 8.00 -9.08 12.73
N VAL A 228 9.10 -9.26 13.45
CA VAL A 228 9.85 -10.52 13.47
C VAL A 228 9.00 -11.66 14.05
N LEU A 229 8.41 -11.47 15.23
CA LEU A 229 7.54 -12.45 15.84
C LEU A 229 6.25 -12.66 15.05
N GLY A 230 5.69 -11.58 14.51
CA GLY A 230 4.49 -11.59 13.69
C GLY A 230 4.63 -12.46 12.44
N VAL A 231 5.78 -12.47 11.77
CA VAL A 231 6.04 -13.32 10.60
C VAL A 231 6.04 -14.80 10.96
N ILE A 232 6.62 -15.18 12.10
CA ILE A 232 6.57 -16.57 12.59
C ILE A 232 5.12 -16.97 12.92
N GLN A 233 4.39 -16.12 13.65
CA GLN A 233 2.98 -16.35 13.97
C GLN A 233 2.11 -16.49 12.71
N LEU A 234 2.37 -15.64 11.69
CA LEU A 234 1.71 -15.71 10.40
C LEU A 234 1.94 -17.05 9.71
N LYS A 235 3.19 -17.53 9.69
CA LYS A 235 3.55 -18.82 9.10
C LYS A 235 2.89 -19.98 9.84
N LEU A 236 3.04 -20.06 11.16
CA LEU A 236 2.45 -21.13 11.98
C LEU A 236 0.92 -21.10 11.89
N GLY A 237 0.31 -19.92 12.02
CA GLY A 237 -1.13 -19.75 11.89
C GLY A 237 -1.67 -20.16 10.51
N SER A 238 -0.84 -20.07 9.47
CA SER A 238 -1.23 -20.47 8.12
C SER A 238 -1.47 -21.94 7.93
N TRP A 239 -0.99 -22.80 8.82
CA TRP A 239 -1.25 -24.23 8.76
C TRP A 239 -2.67 -24.60 9.24
N PHE A 240 -3.27 -23.74 10.04
CA PHE A 240 -4.60 -23.94 10.61
C PHE A 240 -5.66 -23.05 9.97
N ARG A 241 -5.26 -22.03 9.18
CA ARG A 241 -6.16 -21.12 8.48
C ARG A 241 -6.52 -21.69 7.11
N LYS A 242 -7.82 -21.77 6.81
CA LYS A 242 -8.29 -22.04 5.45
C LYS A 242 -8.21 -20.74 4.63
N TYR A 243 -7.59 -20.81 3.45
CA TYR A 243 -7.49 -19.71 2.51
C TYR A 243 -8.48 -19.95 1.36
N PRO A 244 -9.45 -19.05 1.14
CA PRO A 244 -10.29 -19.12 -0.05
C PRO A 244 -9.38 -19.11 -1.29
N GLN A 245 -9.66 -19.96 -2.26
CA GLN A 245 -8.86 -20.00 -3.47
C GLN A 245 -9.44 -19.03 -4.50
N LYS A 246 -8.56 -18.43 -5.31
CA LYS A 246 -8.94 -17.65 -6.48
C LYS A 246 -9.89 -18.49 -7.35
N LYS A 247 -11.01 -17.91 -7.75
CA LYS A 247 -11.92 -18.56 -8.69
C LYS A 247 -11.19 -18.71 -10.04
N THR A 248 -11.07 -19.92 -10.52
CA THR A 248 -10.60 -20.18 -11.89
C THR A 248 -11.76 -19.87 -12.84
N VAL A 249 -11.60 -18.85 -13.66
CA VAL A 249 -12.53 -18.53 -14.76
C VAL A 249 -12.19 -19.38 -15.97
#